data_ecdb8feaa15db0bcd5f947b2b69a05a9
#
_entry.id   ecdb8feaa15db0bcd5f947b2b69a05a9
#
_cell.length_a   1.000
_cell.length_b   1.000
_cell.length_c   1.000
_cell.angle_alpha   90.00
_cell.angle_beta   90.00
_cell.angle_gamma   90.00
#
_symmetry.space_group_name_H-M   'P 1'
#
loop_
_entity.id
_entity.type
_entity.pdbx_description
1 polymer ?
#
loop_
_entity_poly.entity_id
_entity_poly.type
_entity_poly.pdbx_seq_one_letter_code
_entity_poly.pdbx_strand_id
1 'polypeptide(L)'
;RIDDGLSGIVRMMHRAVRSIIPQEVAMFDFLKQKDRTPPVLPEGTVRRHFSISGQVQGVGFRYRARYAAQALELTGWVENEDDGSVTLEVQGDPDKFPELFAMIQRSDYVRITDIRQKDLPPDPWERGFSVRGY
;
A
#
# COMPACT_ATOMS: atom_id res chain seq x y z
N ARG A 1 14.03 -8.84 15.18
CA ARG A 1 13.92 -9.16 15.60
C ARG A 1 13.11 -9.35 16.37
N ILE A 2 12.77 -9.55 16.57
CA ILE A 2 11.94 -9.75 17.27
C ILE A 2 12.38 -9.65 18.40
N ASP A 3 12.68 -9.26 18.77
CA ASP A 3 13.06 -9.30 19.74
C ASP A 3 13.09 -8.45 20.44
N ASP A 4 12.69 -7.76 20.60
CA ASP A 4 12.78 -7.12 21.38
C ASP A 4 11.87 -7.03 22.24
N GLY A 5 11.21 -6.47 22.51
CA GLY A 5 10.41 -6.25 23.41
C GLY A 5 9.53 -7.35 23.67
N LEU A 6 8.45 -7.38 23.11
CA LEU A 6 7.66 -8.37 23.16
C LEU A 6 8.29 -9.51 23.06
N SER A 7 9.29 -9.39 22.51
CA SER A 7 10.02 -10.42 22.27
C SER A 7 10.47 -11.18 23.45
N GLY A 8 10.40 -10.71 24.60
CA GLY A 8 10.76 -11.45 25.76
C GLY A 8 9.94 -12.73 25.87
N ILE A 9 8.66 -12.61 25.76
CA ILE A 9 7.79 -13.73 25.83
C ILE A 9 7.96 -14.64 24.63
N VAL A 10 8.02 -14.06 23.47
CA VAL A 10 8.19 -14.84 22.25
C VAL A 10 9.49 -15.64 22.31
N ARG A 11 10.54 -15.05 22.83
CA ARG A 11 11.80 -15.70 22.90
C ARG A 11 11.76 -16.88 23.85
N MET A 12 11.05 -16.72 24.97
CA MET A 12 10.92 -17.75 25.94
C MET A 12 10.13 -18.89 25.33
N MET A 13 9.06 -18.59 24.62
CA MET A 13 8.26 -19.60 23.99
C MET A 13 9.09 -20.31 22.90
N HIS A 14 9.88 -19.57 22.18
CA HIS A 14 10.69 -20.14 21.14
C HIS A 14 11.67 -21.13 21.75
N ARG A 15 12.24 -20.79 22.88
CA ARG A 15 13.20 -21.64 23.50
C ARG A 15 12.54 -22.93 23.96
N ALA A 16 11.33 -22.83 24.48
CA ALA A 16 10.62 -23.99 24.95
C ALA A 16 10.20 -24.88 23.79
N VAL A 17 9.75 -24.27 22.71
CA VAL A 17 9.30 -25.01 21.58
C VAL A 17 10.39 -25.67 20.80
N ARG A 18 11.57 -25.09 20.81
CA ARG A 18 12.66 -25.58 20.07
C ARG A 18 12.99 -27.03 20.25
N SER A 19 12.73 -27.56 21.39
CA SER A 19 13.11 -28.92 21.67
C SER A 19 11.96 -29.91 21.57
N ILE A 20 10.87 -29.51 21.02
CA ILE A 20 9.77 -30.39 20.95
C ILE A 20 9.16 -30.56 19.61
N ILE A 21 7.92 -30.96 19.54
CA ILE A 21 7.30 -31.41 18.37
C ILE A 21 6.79 -30.35 17.42
N PRO A 22 6.56 -30.67 16.18
CA PRO A 22 6.18 -29.73 15.16
C PRO A 22 4.97 -28.84 15.46
N GLN A 23 3.99 -29.37 16.13
CA GLN A 23 2.83 -28.52 16.39
C GLN A 23 3.13 -27.40 17.37
N GLU A 24 4.16 -27.59 18.18
CA GLU A 24 4.52 -26.54 19.12
C GLU A 24 5.32 -25.49 18.36
N VAL A 25 6.04 -25.91 17.33
CA VAL A 25 6.74 -24.98 16.47
C VAL A 25 5.68 -24.13 15.75
N ALA A 26 4.60 -24.75 15.30
CA ALA A 26 3.53 -24.03 14.63
C ALA A 26 2.87 -23.04 15.57
N MET A 27 2.75 -23.39 16.84
CA MET A 27 2.17 -22.50 17.82
C MET A 27 3.09 -21.31 18.02
N PHE A 28 4.39 -21.52 18.01
CA PHE A 28 5.34 -20.44 18.17
C PHE A 28 5.21 -19.48 16.97
N ASP A 29 5.05 -20.00 15.76
CA ASP A 29 4.91 -19.16 14.59
C ASP A 29 3.62 -18.32 14.69
N PHE A 30 2.56 -18.89 15.24
CA PHE A 30 1.32 -18.16 15.41
C PHE A 30 1.53 -17.03 16.42
N LEU A 31 2.24 -17.29 17.51
CA LEU A 31 2.50 -16.28 18.51
C LEU A 31 3.39 -15.17 17.95
N LYS A 32 4.31 -15.52 17.09
CA LYS A 32 5.19 -14.56 16.48
C LYS A 32 4.37 -13.60 15.64
N GLN A 33 3.38 -14.11 14.91
CA GLN A 33 2.55 -13.24 14.10
C GLN A 33 1.71 -12.34 14.95
N LYS A 34 1.25 -12.79 16.10
CA LYS A 34 0.46 -11.95 16.96
C LYS A 34 1.29 -10.84 17.57
N ASP A 35 2.58 -11.08 17.72
CA ASP A 35 3.47 -10.10 18.30
C ASP A 35 4.07 -9.16 17.26
N ARG A 36 3.71 -9.30 16.00
CA ARG A 36 4.25 -8.42 14.99
C ARG A 36 3.84 -6.99 15.24
N THR A 37 4.76 -6.10 15.11
CA THR A 37 4.47 -4.68 15.18
C THR A 37 4.50 -4.11 13.77
N PRO A 38 3.76 -3.05 13.51
CA PRO A 38 3.75 -2.45 12.19
C PRO A 38 5.12 -1.91 11.83
N PRO A 39 5.51 -1.99 10.58
CA PRO A 39 6.74 -1.35 10.13
C PRO A 39 6.66 0.15 10.35
N VAL A 40 7.81 0.77 10.57
CA VAL A 40 7.86 2.21 10.73
C VAL A 40 7.94 2.83 9.35
N LEU A 41 6.99 3.70 9.04
CA LEU A 41 7.00 4.40 7.77
C LEU A 41 7.93 5.60 7.84
N PRO A 42 8.51 6.01 6.72
CA PRO A 42 9.33 7.22 6.70
C PRO A 42 8.55 8.42 7.21
N GLU A 43 9.24 9.33 7.88
CA GLU A 43 8.64 10.53 8.39
C GLU A 43 8.09 11.32 7.20
N GLY A 44 6.92 11.90 7.35
CA GLY A 44 6.31 12.65 6.26
C GLY A 44 5.49 11.82 5.29
N THR A 45 5.34 10.52 5.54
CA THR A 45 4.52 9.67 4.69
C THR A 45 3.05 10.12 4.77
N VAL A 46 2.44 10.29 3.61
CA VAL A 46 1.04 10.70 3.49
C VAL A 46 0.30 9.65 2.68
N ARG A 47 -0.93 9.33 3.09
CA ARG A 47 -1.82 8.50 2.30
C ARG A 47 -2.95 9.39 1.82
N ARG A 48 -3.20 9.40 0.52
CA ARG A 48 -4.21 10.28 -0.05
C ARG A 48 -5.14 9.52 -0.99
N HIS A 49 -6.41 9.75 -0.83
CA HIS A 49 -7.45 9.14 -1.64
C HIS A 49 -7.88 10.16 -2.68
N PHE A 50 -7.82 9.78 -3.95
CA PHE A 50 -8.24 10.64 -5.04
C PHE A 50 -9.43 10.02 -5.77
N SER A 51 -10.43 10.83 -6.05
CA SER A 51 -11.53 10.45 -6.93
C SER A 51 -11.35 11.28 -8.19
N ILE A 52 -11.13 10.65 -9.32
CA ILE A 52 -10.71 11.32 -10.55
C ILE A 52 -11.77 11.13 -11.62
N SER A 53 -12.25 12.23 -12.17
CA SER A 53 -13.27 12.22 -13.20
C SER A 53 -12.70 12.72 -14.53
N GLY A 54 -13.35 12.34 -15.60
CA GLY A 54 -12.94 12.76 -16.95
C GLY A 54 -12.89 11.58 -17.89
N GLN A 55 -12.03 11.66 -18.89
CA GLN A 55 -11.82 10.56 -19.82
C GLN A 55 -10.70 9.73 -19.22
N VAL A 56 -11.06 8.87 -18.29
CA VAL A 56 -10.09 8.16 -17.47
C VAL A 56 -10.27 6.63 -17.47
N GLN A 57 -11.40 6.12 -17.97
CA GLN A 57 -11.60 4.69 -18.12
C GLN A 57 -11.44 4.29 -19.59
N GLY A 58 -10.91 3.10 -19.82
CA GLY A 58 -10.75 2.60 -21.19
C GLY A 58 -9.58 3.25 -21.94
N VAL A 59 -8.71 3.97 -21.25
CA VAL A 59 -7.60 4.71 -21.84
C VAL A 59 -6.26 4.34 -21.22
N GLY A 60 -6.22 3.23 -20.48
CA GLY A 60 -4.97 2.75 -19.89
C GLY A 60 -4.56 3.43 -18.60
N PHE A 61 -5.48 4.20 -17.98
CA PHE A 61 -5.17 4.97 -16.78
C PHE A 61 -4.63 4.10 -15.66
N ARG A 62 -5.30 2.97 -15.35
CA ARG A 62 -4.92 2.15 -14.22
C ARG A 62 -3.51 1.59 -14.34
N TYR A 63 -3.14 1.13 -15.53
CA TYR A 63 -1.81 0.56 -15.72
C TYR A 63 -0.73 1.63 -15.75
N ARG A 64 -1.07 2.82 -16.26
CA ARG A 64 -0.13 3.95 -16.22
C ARG A 64 0.08 4.38 -14.77
N ALA A 65 -0.99 4.39 -13.97
CA ALA A 65 -0.91 4.75 -12.56
C ALA A 65 0.01 3.77 -11.82
N ARG A 66 -0.15 2.49 -12.07
CA ARG A 66 0.69 1.48 -11.42
C ARG A 66 2.16 1.65 -11.82
N TYR A 67 2.41 1.84 -13.10
CA TYR A 67 3.77 1.98 -13.58
C TYR A 67 4.42 3.21 -12.96
N ALA A 68 3.70 4.33 -12.95
CA ALA A 68 4.22 5.57 -12.41
C ALA A 68 4.44 5.46 -10.90
N ALA A 69 3.49 4.87 -10.18
CA ALA A 69 3.61 4.71 -8.74
C ALA A 69 4.82 3.86 -8.40
N GLN A 70 5.04 2.78 -9.11
CA GLN A 70 6.19 1.92 -8.88
C GLN A 70 7.49 2.67 -9.15
N ALA A 71 7.54 3.45 -10.22
CA ALA A 71 8.73 4.22 -10.55
C ALA A 71 9.03 5.27 -9.49
N LEU A 72 8.00 5.79 -8.82
CA LEU A 72 8.14 6.80 -7.79
C LEU A 72 8.19 6.23 -6.38
N GLU A 73 8.20 4.90 -6.29
CA GLU A 73 8.23 4.20 -5.00
C GLU A 73 7.04 4.55 -4.11
N LEU A 74 5.87 4.68 -4.72
CA LEU A 74 4.63 4.91 -4.00
C LEU A 74 3.86 3.59 -3.91
N THR A 75 3.08 3.41 -2.85
CA THR A 75 2.24 2.24 -2.70
C THR A 75 0.78 2.65 -2.77
N GLY A 76 -0.11 1.70 -2.95
CA GLY A 76 -1.53 1.98 -3.01
C GLY A 76 -2.27 1.10 -3.99
N TRP A 77 -3.32 1.65 -4.56
CA TRP A 77 -4.14 0.92 -5.52
C TRP A 77 -4.95 1.87 -6.39
N VAL A 78 -5.45 1.36 -7.51
CA VAL A 78 -6.27 2.12 -8.44
C VAL A 78 -7.41 1.23 -8.92
N GLU A 79 -8.59 1.81 -9.08
CA GLU A 79 -9.77 1.05 -9.45
C GLU A 79 -10.73 1.89 -10.28
N ASN A 80 -11.35 1.30 -11.31
CA ASN A 80 -12.41 1.95 -12.06
C ASN A 80 -13.71 1.84 -11.27
N GLU A 81 -14.46 2.94 -11.20
CA GLU A 81 -15.74 2.96 -10.51
C GLU A 81 -16.89 2.87 -11.52
N ASP A 82 -18.06 2.48 -11.04
CA ASP A 82 -19.21 2.29 -11.93
C ASP A 82 -19.68 3.58 -12.57
N ASP A 83 -19.43 4.70 -11.96
CA ASP A 83 -19.86 6.01 -12.48
C ASP A 83 -18.92 6.59 -13.53
N GLY A 84 -17.90 5.83 -13.91
CA GLY A 84 -16.92 6.30 -14.91
C GLY A 84 -15.69 6.96 -14.33
N SER A 85 -15.70 7.22 -13.02
CA SER A 85 -14.52 7.80 -12.38
C SER A 85 -13.50 6.72 -12.05
N VAL A 86 -12.33 7.15 -11.63
CA VAL A 86 -11.27 6.26 -11.17
C VAL A 86 -10.92 6.64 -9.75
N THR A 87 -10.81 5.66 -8.87
CA THR A 87 -10.32 5.89 -7.53
C THR A 87 -8.83 5.54 -7.51
N LEU A 88 -8.03 6.43 -6.96
CA LEU A 88 -6.60 6.21 -6.82
C LEU A 88 -6.25 6.51 -5.37
N GLU A 89 -5.73 5.53 -4.65
CA GLU A 89 -5.29 5.74 -3.30
C GLU A 89 -3.80 5.51 -3.29
N VAL A 90 -3.04 6.47 -2.79
CA VAL A 90 -1.59 6.42 -2.91
C VAL A 90 -0.93 6.88 -1.63
N GLN A 91 0.19 6.25 -1.31
CA GLN A 91 0.91 6.48 -0.07
C GLN A 91 2.39 6.60 -0.33
N GLY A 92 3.02 7.56 0.30
CA GLY A 92 4.45 7.79 0.22
C GLY A 92 4.78 9.26 0.43
N ASP A 93 5.84 9.72 -0.21
CA ASP A 93 6.27 11.10 -0.15
C ASP A 93 5.28 11.95 -0.97
N PRO A 94 4.54 12.87 -0.33
CA PRO A 94 3.53 13.65 -1.04
C PRO A 94 4.10 14.56 -2.12
N ASP A 95 5.40 14.87 -2.05
CA ASP A 95 6.02 15.70 -3.07
C ASP A 95 6.05 14.96 -4.43
N LYS A 96 5.88 13.62 -4.41
CA LYS A 96 5.87 12.84 -5.61
C LYS A 96 4.48 12.72 -6.23
N PHE A 97 3.42 13.15 -5.53
CA PHE A 97 2.07 13.02 -6.06
C PHE A 97 1.84 13.86 -7.34
N PRO A 98 2.31 15.11 -7.42
CA PRO A 98 2.17 15.83 -8.67
C PRO A 98 2.89 15.15 -9.84
N GLU A 99 4.03 14.51 -9.56
CA GLU A 99 4.78 13.84 -10.58
C GLU A 99 4.04 12.59 -11.05
N LEU A 100 3.38 11.89 -10.14
CA LEU A 100 2.56 10.74 -10.47
C LEU A 100 1.49 11.16 -11.49
N PHE A 101 0.77 12.25 -11.23
CA PHE A 101 -0.25 12.72 -12.15
C PHE A 101 0.34 13.19 -13.47
N ALA A 102 1.49 13.83 -13.44
CA ALA A 102 2.15 14.25 -14.66
C ALA A 102 2.50 13.05 -15.54
N MET A 103 2.98 11.96 -14.94
CA MET A 103 3.31 10.76 -15.69
C MET A 103 2.06 10.11 -16.29
N ILE A 104 0.96 10.07 -15.53
CA ILE A 104 -0.28 9.50 -16.01
C ILE A 104 -0.81 10.33 -17.19
N GLN A 105 -0.69 11.64 -17.09
CA GLN A 105 -1.24 12.53 -18.10
C GLN A 105 -0.37 12.71 -19.34
N ARG A 106 0.74 12.02 -19.40
CA ARG A 106 1.55 12.01 -20.62
C ARG A 106 0.84 11.29 -21.77
N SER A 107 -0.22 10.55 -21.45
CA SER A 107 -1.01 9.89 -22.49
C SER A 107 -1.95 10.90 -23.12
N ASP A 108 -2.00 10.91 -24.46
CA ASP A 108 -2.90 11.79 -25.18
C ASP A 108 -4.35 11.41 -24.97
N TYR A 109 -4.62 10.21 -24.45
CA TYR A 109 -5.97 9.72 -24.29
C TYR A 109 -6.56 10.00 -22.93
N VAL A 110 -5.76 10.37 -21.94
CA VAL A 110 -6.22 10.63 -20.59
C VAL A 110 -6.57 12.11 -20.47
N ARG A 111 -7.81 12.41 -20.06
CA ARG A 111 -8.22 13.78 -19.79
C ARG A 111 -8.90 13.82 -18.44
N ILE A 112 -8.28 14.50 -17.50
CA ILE A 112 -8.81 14.64 -16.16
C ILE A 112 -9.56 15.96 -16.11
N THR A 113 -10.83 15.91 -15.70
CA THR A 113 -11.65 17.11 -15.59
C THR A 113 -11.88 17.54 -14.16
N ASP A 114 -11.76 16.62 -13.20
CA ASP A 114 -11.96 16.96 -11.80
C ASP A 114 -11.21 15.97 -10.93
N ILE A 115 -10.64 16.42 -9.84
CA ILE A 115 -9.99 15.59 -8.86
C ILE A 115 -10.49 16.01 -7.49
N ARG A 116 -11.01 15.05 -6.73
CA ARG A 116 -11.36 15.26 -5.33
C ARG A 116 -10.39 14.45 -4.50
N GLN A 117 -9.97 14.99 -3.38
CA GLN A 117 -8.97 14.29 -2.58
C GLN A 117 -9.23 14.45 -1.09
N LYS A 118 -8.76 13.48 -0.32
CA LYS A 118 -8.73 13.59 1.11
C LYS A 118 -7.59 12.73 1.65
N ASP A 119 -7.02 13.17 2.75
CA ASP A 119 -5.95 12.43 3.37
C ASP A 119 -6.52 11.35 4.28
N LEU A 120 -5.86 10.22 4.35
CA LEU A 120 -6.23 9.10 5.18
C LEU A 120 -5.04 8.72 6.05
N PRO A 121 -5.27 7.98 7.13
CA PRO A 121 -4.15 7.47 7.89
C PRO A 121 -3.31 6.52 7.03
N PRO A 122 -2.00 6.61 7.09
CA PRO A 122 -1.15 5.69 6.35
C PRO A 122 -1.31 4.25 6.83
N ASP A 123 -1.10 3.31 5.93
CA ASP A 123 -1.17 1.89 6.22
C ASP A 123 0.25 1.34 6.23
N PRO A 124 0.82 1.08 7.40
CA PRO A 124 2.21 0.63 7.49
C PRO A 124 2.44 -0.78 6.94
N TRP A 125 1.35 -1.52 6.68
CA TRP A 125 1.49 -2.87 6.18
C TRP A 125 1.38 -2.96 4.67
N GLU A 126 1.02 -1.87 4.00
CA GLU A 126 0.84 -1.91 2.56
C GLU A 126 2.16 -2.08 1.83
N ARG A 127 2.17 -2.94 0.81
CA ARG A 127 3.32 -3.15 -0.01
C ARG A 127 2.93 -3.09 -1.47
N GLY A 128 3.68 -2.33 -2.23
CA GLY A 128 3.48 -2.25 -3.66
C GLY A 128 2.24 -1.49 -4.08
N PHE A 129 1.96 -1.55 -5.36
CA PHE A 129 0.83 -0.83 -5.94
C PHE A 129 0.02 -1.82 -6.79
N SER A 130 -1.28 -1.86 -6.59
CA SER A 130 -2.12 -2.82 -7.29
C SER A 130 -3.19 -2.18 -8.15
N VAL A 131 -3.55 -2.87 -9.22
CA VAL A 131 -4.65 -2.50 -10.09
C VAL A 131 -5.82 -3.38 -9.72
N ARG A 132 -6.95 -2.77 -9.37
CA ARG A 132 -8.14 -3.50 -8.97
C ARG A 132 -9.17 -3.52 -10.09
N GLY A 133 -9.95 -4.57 -10.11
CA GLY A 133 -10.96 -4.76 -11.14
C GLY A 133 -10.34 -5.22 -12.44
N TYR A 134 -11.06 -5.06 -13.52
CA TYR A 134 -10.54 -5.47 -14.82
C TYR A 134 -10.36 -4.33 -15.75
#